data_19465b0a151bb96ac6335d7b7aedc5c2
#
_entry.id   19465b0a151bb96ac6335d7b7aedc5c2
#
_cell.length_a   1.000
_cell.length_b   1.000
_cell.length_c   1.000
_cell.angle_alpha   90.00
_cell.angle_beta   90.00
_cell.angle_gamma   90.00
#
_symmetry.space_group_name_H-M   'P 1'
#
loop_
_entity.id
_entity.type
_entity.pdbx_description
1 polymer ?
#
loop_
_entity_poly.entity_id
_entity_poly.type
_entity_poly.pdbx_seq_one_letter_code
_entity_poly.pdbx_strand_id
1 'polypeptide(L)'
;MLPQSKGVFMLIEVSLNGGRTRAEHPCVPCSPQEMVAAAKEAVAAGAGAAHFHVRAVDGRESVDADDVARAATAVRAEIPGIPFGVSTGLWMVRDARERHEKVAAWKTSPDFASVNFNEEGGIALAELLLSKGMGVEAGMGSVLATEKFLDSGLAARCRWVLLEPEHQEMDAAVEVVGRIEALLRGAGISLPIILHGLNRTAWEMIDVAAQRGYNTRIGFEDVLTLPDGSQTKSNGELVAQALKRAGRAAAPNRGA
;
A
#
# COMPACT_ATOMS: atom_id res chain seq x y z
N MET A 1 21.45 -28.17 19.69
CA MET A 1 20.06 -27.75 19.43
C MET A 1 20.14 -26.44 18.67
N LEU A 2 19.96 -26.45 17.35
CA LEU A 2 19.94 -25.24 16.53
C LEU A 2 18.62 -24.50 16.82
N PRO A 3 18.61 -23.17 16.94
CA PRO A 3 17.37 -22.44 17.15
C PRO A 3 16.48 -22.60 15.92
N GLN A 4 15.24 -22.99 16.16
CA GLN A 4 14.20 -23.06 15.13
C GLN A 4 14.11 -21.69 14.47
N SER A 5 14.15 -21.67 13.13
CA SER A 5 13.93 -20.49 12.31
C SER A 5 12.62 -19.81 12.73
N LYS A 6 12.72 -18.60 13.27
CA LYS A 6 11.55 -17.73 13.45
C LYS A 6 10.93 -17.58 12.06
N GLY A 7 9.72 -18.08 11.87
CA GLY A 7 8.99 -17.90 10.62
C GLY A 7 9.02 -16.42 10.25
N VAL A 8 9.38 -16.12 9.03
CA VAL A 8 9.29 -14.76 8.49
C VAL A 8 7.79 -14.48 8.42
N PHE A 9 7.28 -13.69 9.36
CA PHE A 9 5.88 -13.26 9.33
C PHE A 9 5.74 -12.29 8.16
N MET A 10 4.87 -12.65 7.18
CA MET A 10 4.46 -11.74 6.12
C MET A 10 3.80 -10.50 6.75
N LEU A 11 4.28 -9.32 6.44
CA LEU A 11 3.60 -8.08 6.79
C LEU A 11 2.38 -7.93 5.88
N ILE A 12 1.23 -7.61 6.46
CA ILE A 12 0.05 -7.14 5.72
C ILE A 12 -0.10 -5.65 5.97
N GLU A 13 -0.07 -4.87 4.90
CA GLU A 13 -0.47 -3.48 4.91
C GLU A 13 -1.98 -3.38 4.67
N VAL A 14 -2.70 -2.64 5.50
CA VAL A 14 -4.11 -2.35 5.24
C VAL A 14 -4.27 -1.06 4.44
N SER A 15 -4.97 -1.14 3.30
CA SER A 15 -5.34 0.00 2.45
C SER A 15 -6.77 0.44 2.72
N LEU A 16 -6.94 1.45 3.61
CA LEU A 16 -8.21 1.70 4.29
C LEU A 16 -9.35 2.13 3.36
N ASN A 17 -9.11 2.94 2.34
CA ASN A 17 -10.17 3.59 1.58
C ASN A 17 -9.87 3.86 0.10
N GLY A 18 -8.63 4.19 -0.29
CA GLY A 18 -8.31 4.59 -1.64
C GLY A 18 -9.18 5.75 -2.15
N GLY A 19 -9.47 5.74 -3.43
CA GLY A 19 -10.44 6.65 -4.06
C GLY A 19 -11.90 6.28 -3.82
N ARG A 20 -12.19 5.20 -3.09
CA ARG A 20 -13.55 4.68 -2.86
C ARG A 20 -14.41 5.64 -2.03
N THR A 21 -15.71 5.54 -2.25
CA THR A 21 -16.73 6.37 -1.60
C THR A 21 -17.75 5.51 -0.86
N ARG A 22 -18.56 6.16 0.01
CA ARG A 22 -19.67 5.49 0.69
C ARG A 22 -20.78 5.04 -0.25
N ALA A 23 -20.84 5.58 -1.47
CA ALA A 23 -21.78 5.10 -2.49
C ALA A 23 -21.40 3.70 -2.99
N GLU A 24 -20.09 3.35 -2.96
CA GLU A 24 -19.60 2.02 -3.34
C GLU A 24 -19.72 1.03 -2.17
N HIS A 25 -19.40 1.48 -0.95
CA HIS A 25 -19.55 0.67 0.24
C HIS A 25 -19.75 1.55 1.49
N PRO A 26 -20.79 1.32 2.32
CA PRO A 26 -21.17 2.20 3.43
C PRO A 26 -20.08 2.33 4.52
N CYS A 27 -19.22 1.33 4.66
CA CYS A 27 -18.16 1.31 5.67
C CYS A 27 -16.81 1.87 5.19
N VAL A 28 -16.73 2.44 3.97
CA VAL A 28 -15.51 3.13 3.52
C VAL A 28 -15.24 4.34 4.42
N PRO A 29 -14.09 4.42 5.12
CA PRO A 29 -13.79 5.51 6.01
C PRO A 29 -13.49 6.79 5.23
N CYS A 30 -14.21 7.88 5.53
CA CYS A 30 -14.12 9.16 4.85
C CYS A 30 -13.76 10.33 5.77
N SER A 31 -13.58 10.09 7.07
CA SER A 31 -13.14 11.09 8.04
C SER A 31 -11.92 10.60 8.84
N PRO A 32 -11.13 11.49 9.46
CA PRO A 32 -10.00 11.08 10.30
C PRO A 32 -10.40 10.11 11.40
N GLN A 33 -11.55 10.32 12.05
CA GLN A 33 -12.04 9.44 13.12
C GLN A 33 -12.39 8.04 12.60
N GLU A 34 -13.02 7.96 11.43
CA GLU A 34 -13.35 6.68 10.79
C GLU A 34 -12.09 5.95 10.31
N MET A 35 -11.10 6.68 9.77
CA MET A 35 -9.81 6.11 9.38
C MET A 35 -9.09 5.53 10.60
N VAL A 36 -9.09 6.23 11.72
CA VAL A 36 -8.54 5.72 12.99
C VAL A 36 -9.26 4.47 13.45
N ALA A 37 -10.60 4.46 13.44
CA ALA A 37 -11.37 3.31 13.85
C ALA A 37 -11.11 2.08 12.96
N ALA A 38 -11.10 2.29 11.64
CA ALA A 38 -10.80 1.24 10.67
C ALA A 38 -9.35 0.72 10.80
N ALA A 39 -8.38 1.61 11.02
CA ALA A 39 -6.99 1.23 11.22
C ALA A 39 -6.82 0.42 12.52
N LYS A 40 -7.45 0.84 13.63
CA LYS A 40 -7.44 0.08 14.91
C LYS A 40 -7.99 -1.32 14.74
N GLU A 41 -9.11 -1.46 14.06
CA GLU A 41 -9.72 -2.77 13.79
C GLU A 41 -8.79 -3.64 12.93
N ALA A 42 -8.22 -3.08 11.85
CA ALA A 42 -7.31 -3.80 10.99
C ALA A 42 -6.01 -4.23 11.70
N VAL A 43 -5.46 -3.37 12.56
CA VAL A 43 -4.28 -3.70 13.40
C VAL A 43 -4.62 -4.78 14.40
N ALA A 44 -5.78 -4.74 15.04
CA ALA A 44 -6.24 -5.80 15.93
C ALA A 44 -6.44 -7.14 15.20
N ALA A 45 -6.78 -7.08 13.91
CA ALA A 45 -6.88 -8.26 13.03
C ALA A 45 -5.50 -8.74 12.52
N GLY A 46 -4.41 -7.98 12.74
CA GLY A 46 -3.04 -8.38 12.42
C GLY A 46 -2.36 -7.58 11.30
N ALA A 47 -2.90 -6.43 10.88
CA ALA A 47 -2.17 -5.54 9.98
C ALA A 47 -0.91 -4.98 10.66
N GLY A 48 0.21 -4.97 9.94
CA GLY A 48 1.50 -4.48 10.42
C GLY A 48 1.86 -3.08 9.91
N ALA A 49 1.09 -2.54 8.96
CA ALA A 49 1.17 -1.18 8.45
C ALA A 49 -0.21 -0.73 7.95
N ALA A 50 -0.42 0.58 7.83
CA ALA A 50 -1.65 1.14 7.30
C ALA A 50 -1.35 2.17 6.20
N HIS A 51 -2.15 2.14 5.15
CA HIS A 51 -2.16 3.11 4.06
C HIS A 51 -3.57 3.68 3.90
N PHE A 52 -3.68 4.98 3.65
CA PHE A 52 -4.96 5.61 3.38
C PHE A 52 -4.85 6.88 2.53
N HIS A 53 -5.93 7.19 1.83
CA HIS A 53 -6.09 8.44 1.13
C HIS A 53 -6.74 9.47 2.07
N VAL A 54 -6.00 10.53 2.38
CA VAL A 54 -6.50 11.63 3.23
C VAL A 54 -7.71 12.29 2.56
N ARG A 55 -8.68 12.71 3.36
CA ARG A 55 -9.87 13.41 2.91
C ARG A 55 -9.91 14.84 3.45
N ALA A 56 -10.23 15.77 2.55
CA ALA A 56 -10.63 17.11 2.93
C ALA A 56 -12.00 17.11 3.61
N VAL A 57 -12.41 18.23 4.19
CA VAL A 57 -13.70 18.37 4.89
C VAL A 57 -14.90 18.08 3.97
N ASP A 58 -14.76 18.34 2.68
CA ASP A 58 -15.80 18.07 1.67
C ASP A 58 -15.80 16.60 1.18
N GLY A 59 -14.93 15.74 1.74
CA GLY A 59 -14.84 14.31 1.42
C GLY A 59 -13.96 13.98 0.21
N ARG A 60 -13.43 14.96 -0.52
CA ARG A 60 -12.49 14.72 -1.62
C ARG A 60 -11.13 14.28 -1.09
N GLU A 61 -10.40 13.52 -1.88
CA GLU A 61 -9.00 13.20 -1.61
C GLU A 61 -8.17 14.47 -1.54
N SER A 62 -7.21 14.50 -0.63
CA SER A 62 -6.42 15.70 -0.36
C SER A 62 -4.97 15.37 -0.01
N VAL A 63 -4.06 16.19 -0.53
CA VAL A 63 -2.65 16.25 -0.11
C VAL A 63 -2.33 17.60 0.56
N ASP A 64 -3.34 18.37 0.96
CA ASP A 64 -3.15 19.64 1.66
C ASP A 64 -2.56 19.41 3.05
N ALA A 65 -1.64 20.30 3.45
CA ALA A 65 -0.86 20.15 4.67
C ALA A 65 -1.73 20.05 5.94
N ASP A 66 -2.82 20.83 6.01
CA ASP A 66 -3.73 20.82 7.16
C ASP A 66 -4.55 19.54 7.23
N ASP A 67 -4.98 19.00 6.08
CA ASP A 67 -5.74 17.74 6.02
C ASP A 67 -4.85 16.56 6.42
N VAL A 68 -3.63 16.52 5.88
CA VAL A 68 -2.63 15.49 6.23
C VAL A 68 -2.27 15.59 7.72
N ALA A 69 -2.06 16.80 8.25
CA ALA A 69 -1.74 16.99 9.66
C ALA A 69 -2.87 16.51 10.59
N ARG A 70 -4.12 16.78 10.24
CA ARG A 70 -5.29 16.30 11.02
C ARG A 70 -5.33 14.78 11.05
N ALA A 71 -5.22 14.15 9.88
CA ALA A 71 -5.25 12.69 9.77
C ALA A 71 -4.06 12.03 10.49
N ALA A 72 -2.85 12.52 10.25
CA ALA A 72 -1.63 12.00 10.86
C ALA A 72 -1.66 12.12 12.39
N THR A 73 -2.11 13.26 12.92
CA THR A 73 -2.22 13.47 14.36
C THR A 73 -3.21 12.49 14.99
N ALA A 74 -4.38 12.32 14.38
CA ALA A 74 -5.41 11.41 14.87
C ALA A 74 -4.93 9.95 14.87
N VAL A 75 -4.32 9.50 13.78
CA VAL A 75 -3.80 8.13 13.66
C VAL A 75 -2.68 7.88 14.67
N ARG A 76 -1.71 8.80 14.79
CA ARG A 76 -0.57 8.66 15.70
C ARG A 76 -0.98 8.55 17.17
N ALA A 77 -2.02 9.28 17.58
CA ALA A 77 -2.52 9.26 18.95
C ALA A 77 -3.13 7.90 19.32
N GLU A 78 -3.75 7.20 18.37
CA GLU A 78 -4.59 6.04 18.65
C GLU A 78 -3.94 4.68 18.30
N ILE A 79 -3.00 4.67 17.34
CA ILE A 79 -2.25 3.47 16.95
C ILE A 79 -0.73 3.72 16.98
N PRO A 80 -0.18 4.06 18.15
CA PRO A 80 1.26 4.30 18.27
C PRO A 80 2.05 3.04 17.93
N GLY A 81 3.16 3.22 17.18
CA GLY A 81 4.08 2.12 16.83
C GLY A 81 3.71 1.32 15.58
N ILE A 82 2.55 1.55 14.99
CA ILE A 82 2.22 1.00 13.67
C ILE A 82 2.58 2.05 12.61
N PRO A 83 3.45 1.73 11.64
CA PRO A 83 3.76 2.65 10.56
C PRO A 83 2.51 2.88 9.70
N PHE A 84 2.27 4.16 9.38
CA PHE A 84 1.20 4.53 8.47
C PHE A 84 1.70 5.45 7.36
N GLY A 85 1.12 5.27 6.19
CA GLY A 85 1.41 6.05 5.00
C GLY A 85 0.17 6.66 4.39
N VAL A 86 0.41 7.62 3.50
CA VAL A 86 -0.66 8.27 2.74
C VAL A 86 -0.36 8.26 1.25
N SER A 87 -1.42 8.26 0.45
CA SER A 87 -1.31 8.43 -1.00
C SER A 87 -0.90 9.87 -1.35
N THR A 88 -0.12 10.01 -2.42
CA THR A 88 0.26 11.28 -3.03
C THR A 88 -0.05 11.33 -4.52
N GLY A 89 -1.10 10.63 -4.95
CA GLY A 89 -1.46 10.49 -6.35
C GLY A 89 -1.65 11.81 -7.10
N LEU A 90 -1.20 11.88 -8.35
CA LEU A 90 -1.26 13.09 -9.16
C LEU A 90 -2.70 13.52 -9.44
N TRP A 91 -3.65 12.59 -9.47
CA TRP A 91 -5.09 12.87 -9.69
C TRP A 91 -5.75 13.74 -8.60
N MET A 92 -5.12 13.89 -7.43
CA MET A 92 -5.64 14.70 -6.31
C MET A 92 -5.39 16.20 -6.50
N VAL A 93 -4.60 16.58 -7.51
CA VAL A 93 -4.14 17.94 -7.78
C VAL A 93 -4.20 18.24 -9.28
N ARG A 94 -3.97 19.49 -9.67
CA ARG A 94 -4.01 19.90 -11.09
C ARG A 94 -2.80 19.40 -11.90
N ASP A 95 -1.61 19.42 -11.25
CA ASP A 95 -0.35 19.11 -11.90
C ASP A 95 0.74 18.73 -10.87
N ALA A 96 1.87 18.23 -11.36
CA ALA A 96 2.99 17.79 -10.54
C ALA A 96 3.63 18.94 -9.71
N ARG A 97 3.56 20.16 -10.18
CA ARG A 97 4.08 21.34 -9.46
C ARG A 97 3.23 21.62 -8.22
N GLU A 98 1.90 21.69 -8.38
CA GLU A 98 0.99 21.87 -7.26
C GLU A 98 1.16 20.76 -6.23
N ARG A 99 1.27 19.49 -6.66
CA ARG A 99 1.55 18.37 -5.78
C ARG A 99 2.82 18.58 -4.96
N HIS A 100 3.90 18.94 -5.63
CA HIS A 100 5.18 19.19 -4.97
C HIS A 100 5.09 20.32 -3.96
N GLU A 101 4.46 21.45 -4.31
CA GLU A 101 4.28 22.61 -3.43
C GLU A 101 3.46 22.24 -2.17
N LYS A 102 2.36 21.49 -2.33
CA LYS A 102 1.51 21.05 -1.23
C LYS A 102 2.25 20.08 -0.30
N VAL A 103 2.95 19.10 -0.83
CA VAL A 103 3.72 18.13 -0.03
C VAL A 103 4.93 18.80 0.65
N ALA A 104 5.55 19.77 0.01
CA ALA A 104 6.62 20.55 0.64
C ALA A 104 6.15 21.28 1.90
N ALA A 105 4.89 21.72 1.93
CA ALA A 105 4.28 22.42 3.06
C ALA A 105 3.94 21.52 4.26
N TRP A 106 4.01 20.18 4.15
CA TRP A 106 3.71 19.28 5.26
C TRP A 106 4.65 19.50 6.44
N LYS A 107 4.11 19.82 7.60
CA LYS A 107 4.84 19.99 8.87
C LYS A 107 4.67 18.76 9.79
N THR A 108 3.47 18.20 9.83
CA THR A 108 3.19 16.92 10.49
C THR A 108 3.10 15.86 9.40
N SER A 109 3.95 14.84 9.48
CA SER A 109 4.15 13.88 8.39
C SER A 109 3.70 12.48 8.80
N PRO A 110 3.19 11.69 7.86
CA PRO A 110 3.09 10.24 8.00
C PRO A 110 4.49 9.61 8.11
N ASP A 111 4.57 8.32 8.40
CA ASP A 111 5.85 7.59 8.43
C ASP A 111 6.41 7.36 7.03
N PHE A 112 5.51 7.23 6.05
CA PHE A 112 5.84 7.09 4.64
C PHE A 112 4.74 7.69 3.75
N ALA A 113 5.05 7.85 2.47
CA ALA A 113 4.07 8.17 1.45
C ALA A 113 4.29 7.32 0.21
N SER A 114 3.22 6.90 -0.45
CA SER A 114 3.31 6.21 -1.72
C SER A 114 3.54 7.18 -2.87
N VAL A 115 4.42 6.80 -3.78
CA VAL A 115 4.76 7.56 -4.98
C VAL A 115 4.71 6.64 -6.19
N ASN A 116 3.87 6.96 -7.16
CA ASN A 116 3.80 6.24 -8.43
C ASN A 116 4.89 6.76 -9.37
N PHE A 117 5.86 5.92 -9.71
CA PHE A 117 7.01 6.31 -10.54
C PHE A 117 6.66 6.48 -12.03
N ASN A 118 5.49 6.04 -12.48
CA ASN A 118 4.98 6.35 -13.82
C ASN A 118 4.42 7.78 -13.95
N GLU A 119 4.03 8.41 -12.84
CA GLU A 119 3.44 9.75 -12.83
C GLU A 119 4.46 10.86 -13.12
N GLU A 120 3.96 11.95 -13.71
CA GLU A 120 4.75 13.17 -13.87
C GLU A 120 5.20 13.71 -12.50
N GLY A 121 6.48 14.09 -12.41
CA GLY A 121 7.06 14.62 -11.17
C GLY A 121 7.23 13.59 -10.04
N GLY A 122 6.98 12.28 -10.27
CA GLY A 122 7.09 11.24 -9.24
C GLY A 122 8.50 11.17 -8.64
N ILE A 123 9.56 11.23 -9.45
CA ILE A 123 10.95 11.20 -8.96
C ILE A 123 11.23 12.41 -8.07
N ALA A 124 10.89 13.62 -8.52
CA ALA A 124 11.09 14.85 -7.74
C ALA A 124 10.31 14.84 -6.42
N LEU A 125 9.10 14.26 -6.43
CA LEU A 125 8.31 14.07 -5.22
C LEU A 125 8.96 13.08 -4.26
N ALA A 126 9.47 11.95 -4.75
CA ALA A 126 10.20 10.98 -3.93
C ALA A 126 11.46 11.61 -3.28
N GLU A 127 12.22 12.40 -4.04
CA GLU A 127 13.37 13.15 -3.51
C GLU A 127 12.96 14.12 -2.41
N LEU A 128 11.86 14.86 -2.60
CA LEU A 128 11.32 15.78 -1.59
C LEU A 128 10.95 15.02 -0.31
N LEU A 129 10.18 13.94 -0.40
CA LEU A 129 9.77 13.13 0.75
C LEU A 129 10.98 12.60 1.51
N LEU A 130 11.96 12.03 0.80
CA LEU A 130 13.22 11.55 1.39
C LEU A 130 14.03 12.66 2.05
N SER A 131 14.05 13.88 1.48
CA SER A 131 14.73 15.03 2.07
C SER A 131 14.07 15.49 3.37
N LYS A 132 12.78 15.25 3.52
CA LYS A 132 11.99 15.53 4.75
C LYS A 132 12.10 14.41 5.79
N GLY A 133 12.87 13.34 5.53
CA GLY A 133 13.03 12.19 6.41
C GLY A 133 11.84 11.23 6.43
N MET A 134 10.93 11.33 5.46
CA MET A 134 9.83 10.38 5.29
C MET A 134 10.25 9.16 4.48
N GLY A 135 9.66 8.00 4.80
CA GLY A 135 9.79 6.81 3.95
C GLY A 135 9.09 7.02 2.60
N VAL A 136 9.64 6.44 1.55
CA VAL A 136 8.98 6.36 0.24
C VAL A 136 8.58 4.92 -0.01
N GLU A 137 7.29 4.70 -0.21
CA GLU A 137 6.74 3.49 -0.81
C GLU A 137 6.74 3.67 -2.32
N ALA A 138 7.60 2.91 -3.00
CA ALA A 138 7.82 3.06 -4.43
C ALA A 138 6.80 2.24 -5.21
N GLY A 139 5.73 2.90 -5.71
CA GLY A 139 4.64 2.28 -6.47
C GLY A 139 5.02 1.99 -7.92
N MET A 140 4.83 0.73 -8.33
CA MET A 140 5.14 0.24 -9.67
C MET A 140 4.05 -0.73 -10.14
N GLY A 141 3.25 -0.29 -11.12
CA GLY A 141 2.26 -1.14 -11.81
C GLY A 141 2.72 -1.63 -13.18
N SER A 142 3.89 -1.18 -13.67
CA SER A 142 4.37 -1.47 -15.02
C SER A 142 5.89 -1.53 -15.13
N VAL A 143 6.36 -2.12 -16.22
CA VAL A 143 7.79 -2.13 -16.60
C VAL A 143 8.33 -0.70 -16.71
N LEU A 144 7.60 0.20 -17.35
CA LEU A 144 8.01 1.61 -17.51
C LEU A 144 8.19 2.32 -16.16
N ALA A 145 7.29 2.10 -15.20
CA ALA A 145 7.44 2.65 -13.84
C ALA A 145 8.70 2.13 -13.16
N THR A 146 9.00 0.85 -13.35
CA THR A 146 10.20 0.20 -12.80
C THR A 146 11.48 0.75 -13.42
N GLU A 147 11.52 0.94 -14.73
CA GLU A 147 12.67 1.56 -15.42
C GLU A 147 12.93 2.97 -14.88
N LYS A 148 11.88 3.82 -14.77
CA LYS A 148 12.01 5.14 -14.16
C LYS A 148 12.50 5.11 -12.72
N PHE A 149 12.02 4.14 -11.92
CA PHE A 149 12.47 3.94 -10.54
C PHE A 149 13.97 3.59 -10.50
N LEU A 150 14.42 2.66 -11.33
CA LEU A 150 15.82 2.26 -11.40
C LEU A 150 16.72 3.41 -11.86
N ASP A 151 16.31 4.13 -12.91
CA ASP A 151 17.05 5.27 -13.46
C ASP A 151 17.17 6.44 -12.47
N SER A 152 16.22 6.56 -11.54
CA SER A 152 16.23 7.60 -10.51
C SER A 152 17.39 7.47 -9.52
N GLY A 153 17.94 6.26 -9.33
CA GLY A 153 18.97 5.97 -8.33
C GLY A 153 18.48 6.04 -6.88
N LEU A 154 17.16 6.18 -6.65
CA LEU A 154 16.59 6.37 -5.30
C LEU A 154 16.34 5.07 -4.53
N ALA A 155 16.49 3.92 -5.17
CA ALA A 155 16.12 2.63 -4.61
C ALA A 155 16.67 2.39 -3.19
N ALA A 156 17.95 2.61 -2.96
CA ALA A 156 18.58 2.39 -1.66
C ALA A 156 18.02 3.27 -0.51
N ARG A 157 17.22 4.28 -0.83
CA ARG A 157 16.63 5.24 0.11
C ARG A 157 15.16 5.02 0.34
N CYS A 158 14.49 4.23 -0.53
CA CYS A 158 13.08 3.90 -0.40
C CYS A 158 12.87 2.90 0.73
N ARG A 159 11.65 2.90 1.30
CA ARG A 159 11.25 2.01 2.39
C ARG A 159 11.01 0.58 1.88
N TRP A 160 10.26 0.47 0.82
CA TRP A 160 9.91 -0.77 0.11
C TRP A 160 9.41 -0.48 -1.30
N VAL A 161 9.25 -1.52 -2.07
CA VAL A 161 8.60 -1.50 -3.38
C VAL A 161 7.16 -1.97 -3.22
N LEU A 162 6.20 -1.22 -3.77
CA LEU A 162 4.81 -1.62 -3.91
C LEU A 162 4.57 -2.08 -5.34
N LEU A 163 4.26 -3.35 -5.53
CA LEU A 163 3.87 -3.92 -6.83
C LEU A 163 2.35 -3.98 -6.93
N GLU A 164 1.82 -3.18 -7.84
CA GLU A 164 0.40 -2.97 -8.06
C GLU A 164 0.05 -3.14 -9.54
N PRO A 165 0.02 -4.37 -10.08
CA PRO A 165 -0.37 -4.60 -11.47
C PRO A 165 -1.86 -4.26 -11.66
N GLU A 166 -2.16 -3.37 -12.61
CA GLU A 166 -3.53 -2.92 -12.90
C GLU A 166 -4.37 -3.96 -13.65
N HIS A 167 -3.75 -5.02 -14.14
CA HIS A 167 -4.40 -6.07 -14.92
C HIS A 167 -5.41 -6.82 -14.08
N GLN A 168 -6.62 -7.01 -14.65
CA GLN A 168 -7.70 -7.72 -13.98
C GLN A 168 -7.75 -9.22 -14.33
N GLU A 169 -6.91 -9.67 -15.25
CA GLU A 169 -6.69 -11.09 -15.58
C GLU A 169 -5.40 -11.55 -14.88
N MET A 170 -5.50 -12.62 -14.09
CA MET A 170 -4.39 -13.08 -13.24
C MET A 170 -3.11 -13.40 -14.00
N ASP A 171 -3.22 -14.09 -15.14
CA ASP A 171 -2.05 -14.47 -15.94
C ASP A 171 -1.28 -13.23 -16.41
N ALA A 172 -1.99 -12.20 -16.88
CA ALA A 172 -1.38 -10.93 -17.30
C ALA A 172 -0.77 -10.16 -16.11
N ALA A 173 -1.46 -10.15 -14.96
CA ALA A 173 -0.95 -9.52 -13.75
C ALA A 173 0.35 -10.22 -13.27
N VAL A 174 0.36 -11.54 -13.22
CA VAL A 174 1.54 -12.34 -12.80
C VAL A 174 2.69 -12.18 -13.80
N GLU A 175 2.42 -12.11 -15.10
CA GLU A 175 3.45 -11.86 -16.12
C GLU A 175 4.12 -10.51 -15.91
N VAL A 176 3.35 -9.43 -15.71
CA VAL A 176 3.90 -8.09 -15.44
C VAL A 176 4.73 -8.09 -14.16
N VAL A 177 4.24 -8.68 -13.08
CA VAL A 177 5.02 -8.84 -11.84
C VAL A 177 6.34 -9.55 -12.09
N GLY A 178 6.34 -10.64 -12.85
CA GLY A 178 7.56 -11.38 -13.20
C GLY A 178 8.58 -10.54 -13.99
N ARG A 179 8.11 -9.69 -14.90
CA ARG A 179 8.97 -8.75 -15.65
C ARG A 179 9.56 -7.67 -14.75
N ILE A 180 8.78 -7.10 -13.84
CA ILE A 180 9.25 -6.12 -12.84
C ILE A 180 10.30 -6.76 -11.94
N GLU A 181 10.04 -7.94 -11.41
CA GLU A 181 11.00 -8.69 -10.58
C GLU A 181 12.33 -8.96 -11.29
N ALA A 182 12.29 -9.30 -12.57
CA ALA A 182 13.50 -9.53 -13.35
C ALA A 182 14.34 -8.25 -13.46
N LEU A 183 13.73 -7.09 -13.66
CA LEU A 183 14.40 -5.79 -13.68
C LEU A 183 15.00 -5.42 -12.33
N LEU A 184 14.23 -5.53 -11.24
CA LEU A 184 14.69 -5.24 -9.88
C LEU A 184 15.88 -6.13 -9.50
N ARG A 185 15.79 -7.43 -9.78
CA ARG A 185 16.85 -8.40 -9.53
C ARG A 185 18.09 -8.12 -10.38
N GLY A 186 17.91 -7.82 -11.68
CA GLY A 186 18.98 -7.48 -12.60
C GLY A 186 19.76 -6.23 -12.16
N ALA A 187 19.09 -5.29 -11.52
CA ALA A 187 19.68 -4.08 -10.93
C ALA A 187 20.21 -4.28 -9.50
N GLY A 188 20.15 -5.49 -8.92
CA GLY A 188 20.61 -5.76 -7.56
C GLY A 188 19.76 -5.14 -6.45
N ILE A 189 18.50 -4.81 -6.73
CA ILE A 189 17.57 -4.23 -5.72
C ILE A 189 17.09 -5.34 -4.79
N SER A 190 17.28 -5.14 -3.48
CA SER A 190 16.91 -6.07 -2.41
C SER A 190 15.93 -5.47 -1.40
N LEU A 191 15.19 -4.45 -1.78
CA LEU A 191 14.15 -3.86 -0.93
C LEU A 191 13.03 -4.87 -0.62
N PRO A 192 12.40 -4.77 0.56
CA PRO A 192 11.17 -5.49 0.81
C PRO A 192 10.13 -5.17 -0.27
N ILE A 193 9.39 -6.19 -0.70
CA ILE A 193 8.32 -6.04 -1.67
C ILE A 193 6.99 -6.23 -0.97
N ILE A 194 6.03 -5.33 -1.24
CA ILE A 194 4.61 -5.50 -0.99
C ILE A 194 3.96 -5.75 -2.35
N LEU A 195 3.28 -6.88 -2.50
CA LEU A 195 2.58 -7.25 -3.73
C LEU A 195 1.09 -7.39 -3.44
N HIS A 196 0.27 -6.69 -4.20
CA HIS A 196 -1.17 -6.83 -4.12
C HIS A 196 -1.83 -6.76 -5.50
N GLY A 197 -3.09 -7.11 -5.55
CA GLY A 197 -3.95 -6.95 -6.71
C GLY A 197 -5.14 -6.04 -6.39
N LEU A 198 -5.88 -5.67 -7.42
CA LEU A 198 -7.06 -4.81 -7.33
C LEU A 198 -8.29 -5.56 -7.83
N ASN A 199 -9.42 -5.39 -7.14
CA ASN A 199 -10.71 -5.97 -7.51
C ASN A 199 -10.63 -7.48 -7.78
N ARG A 200 -10.66 -7.91 -9.06
CA ARG A 200 -10.68 -9.34 -9.44
C ARG A 200 -9.43 -10.11 -9.08
N THR A 201 -8.28 -9.44 -9.01
CA THR A 201 -6.98 -10.08 -8.70
C THR A 201 -6.59 -9.97 -7.24
N ALA A 202 -7.32 -9.19 -6.42
CA ALA A 202 -6.93 -8.88 -5.05
C ALA A 202 -6.64 -10.12 -4.20
N TRP A 203 -7.52 -11.11 -4.23
CA TRP A 203 -7.37 -12.29 -3.39
C TRP A 203 -6.31 -13.26 -3.88
N GLU A 204 -6.29 -13.54 -5.18
CA GLU A 204 -5.32 -14.45 -5.79
C GLU A 204 -3.89 -13.90 -5.71
N MET A 205 -3.72 -12.58 -5.76
CA MET A 205 -2.42 -11.95 -5.65
C MET A 205 -1.81 -12.10 -4.25
N ILE A 206 -2.62 -12.28 -3.21
CA ILE A 206 -2.14 -12.64 -1.87
C ILE A 206 -1.45 -14.01 -1.88
N ASP A 207 -1.99 -14.98 -2.62
CA ASP A 207 -1.38 -16.31 -2.76
C ASP A 207 -0.02 -16.19 -3.47
N VAL A 208 0.04 -15.38 -4.53
CA VAL A 208 1.29 -15.12 -5.27
C VAL A 208 2.33 -14.47 -4.36
N ALA A 209 1.93 -13.46 -3.57
CA ALA A 209 2.80 -12.81 -2.61
C ALA A 209 3.34 -13.81 -1.57
N ALA A 210 2.47 -14.64 -1.00
CA ALA A 210 2.86 -15.66 -0.02
C ALA A 210 3.82 -16.71 -0.59
N GLN A 211 3.57 -17.21 -1.80
CA GLN A 211 4.43 -18.16 -2.49
C GLN A 211 5.81 -17.61 -2.82
N ARG A 212 5.90 -16.28 -3.08
CA ARG A 212 7.15 -15.59 -3.39
C ARG A 212 7.89 -15.07 -2.15
N GLY A 213 7.29 -15.21 -0.95
CA GLY A 213 7.86 -14.70 0.30
C GLY A 213 7.83 -13.18 0.41
N TYR A 214 6.87 -12.52 -0.27
CA TYR A 214 6.65 -11.09 -0.22
C TYR A 214 5.65 -10.72 0.87
N ASN A 215 5.66 -9.45 1.25
CA ASN A 215 4.56 -8.84 1.99
C ASN A 215 3.37 -8.62 1.07
N THR A 216 2.20 -8.33 1.63
CA THR A 216 1.00 -8.06 0.83
C THR A 216 0.20 -6.89 1.38
N ARG A 217 -0.78 -6.43 0.61
CA ARG A 217 -1.70 -5.37 0.96
C ARG A 217 -3.13 -5.81 0.69
N ILE A 218 -4.07 -5.37 1.53
CA ILE A 218 -5.49 -5.58 1.35
C ILE A 218 -6.30 -4.53 2.11
N GLY A 219 -7.40 -4.09 1.54
CA GLY A 219 -8.35 -3.18 2.18
C GLY A 219 -9.48 -2.78 1.27
N PHE A 220 -10.33 -1.86 1.74
CA PHE A 220 -11.43 -1.33 0.92
C PHE A 220 -10.97 -0.65 -0.36
N GLU A 221 -9.75 -0.14 -0.39
CA GLU A 221 -9.16 0.36 -1.63
C GLU A 221 -9.06 -0.73 -2.68
N ASP A 222 -8.64 -1.92 -2.29
CA ASP A 222 -8.31 -3.01 -3.20
C ASP A 222 -9.53 -3.84 -3.59
N VAL A 223 -10.42 -4.15 -2.62
CA VAL A 223 -11.58 -5.02 -2.85
C VAL A 223 -12.68 -4.77 -1.83
N LEU A 224 -13.95 -4.94 -2.26
CA LEU A 224 -15.14 -4.76 -1.43
C LEU A 224 -15.84 -6.07 -1.05
N THR A 225 -15.29 -7.20 -1.49
CA THR A 225 -15.87 -8.53 -1.26
C THR A 225 -14.85 -9.49 -0.65
N LEU A 226 -15.36 -10.45 0.09
CA LEU A 226 -14.61 -11.59 0.60
C LEU A 226 -14.31 -12.62 -0.52
N PRO A 227 -13.43 -13.61 -0.27
CA PRO A 227 -13.11 -14.65 -1.28
C PRO A 227 -14.31 -15.46 -1.76
N ASP A 228 -15.38 -15.53 -1.00
CA ASP A 228 -16.63 -16.22 -1.36
C ASP A 228 -17.61 -15.36 -2.15
N GLY A 229 -17.22 -14.10 -2.45
CA GLY A 229 -18.04 -13.14 -3.18
C GLY A 229 -19.01 -12.34 -2.29
N SER A 230 -19.14 -12.64 -1.01
CA SER A 230 -19.95 -11.86 -0.08
C SER A 230 -19.33 -10.49 0.18
N GLN A 231 -20.17 -9.48 0.44
CA GLN A 231 -19.68 -8.15 0.77
C GLN A 231 -18.95 -8.17 2.12
N THR A 232 -17.75 -7.59 2.19
CA THR A 232 -17.03 -7.46 3.46
C THR A 232 -17.70 -6.42 4.36
N LYS A 233 -17.49 -6.51 5.67
CA LYS A 233 -18.05 -5.57 6.65
C LYS A 233 -17.04 -4.53 7.07
N SER A 234 -15.73 -4.82 6.95
CA SER A 234 -14.69 -3.92 7.43
C SER A 234 -13.30 -4.26 6.84
N ASN A 235 -12.38 -3.32 6.98
CA ASN A 235 -10.97 -3.54 6.70
C ASN A 235 -10.36 -4.65 7.59
N GLY A 236 -10.78 -4.75 8.84
CA GLY A 236 -10.32 -5.80 9.76
C GLY A 236 -10.72 -7.19 9.28
N GLU A 237 -11.93 -7.36 8.73
CA GLU A 237 -12.38 -8.62 8.17
C GLU A 237 -11.54 -9.02 6.94
N LEU A 238 -11.21 -8.05 6.06
CA LEU A 238 -10.33 -8.29 4.92
C LEU A 238 -8.94 -8.74 5.36
N VAL A 239 -8.33 -8.06 6.33
CA VAL A 239 -7.03 -8.42 6.90
C VAL A 239 -7.04 -9.81 7.51
N ALA A 240 -8.06 -10.15 8.31
CA ALA A 240 -8.19 -11.47 8.92
C ALA A 240 -8.28 -12.60 7.88
N GLN A 241 -9.03 -12.38 6.79
CA GLN A 241 -9.11 -13.34 5.69
C GLN A 241 -7.80 -13.43 4.90
N ALA A 242 -7.10 -12.31 4.69
CA ALA A 242 -5.81 -12.29 4.02
C ALA A 242 -4.74 -13.07 4.79
N LEU A 243 -4.65 -12.89 6.11
CA LEU A 243 -3.75 -13.68 6.97
C LEU A 243 -4.04 -15.18 6.88
N LYS A 244 -5.31 -15.55 6.95
CA LYS A 244 -5.73 -16.96 6.83
C LYS A 244 -5.37 -17.55 5.47
N ARG A 245 -5.53 -16.77 4.40
CA ARG A 245 -5.20 -17.17 3.02
C ARG A 245 -3.70 -17.31 2.83
N ALA A 246 -2.92 -16.30 3.21
CA ALA A 246 -1.47 -16.30 3.13
C ALA A 246 -0.83 -17.46 3.91
N GLY A 247 -1.32 -17.75 5.11
CA GLY A 247 -0.88 -18.92 5.91
C GLY A 247 -1.12 -20.26 5.24
N ARG A 248 -2.15 -20.37 4.41
CA ARG A 248 -2.41 -21.59 3.61
C ARG A 248 -1.50 -21.69 2.39
N ALA A 249 -1.30 -20.57 1.69
CA ALA A 249 -0.50 -20.52 0.47
C ALA A 249 1.01 -20.71 0.74
N ALA A 250 1.50 -20.26 1.89
CA ALA A 250 2.88 -20.47 2.33
C ALA A 250 3.16 -21.87 2.90
N ALA A 251 2.11 -22.67 3.20
CA ALA A 251 2.30 -24.02 3.69
C ALA A 251 2.86 -24.92 2.56
N PRO A 252 3.95 -25.68 2.79
CA PRO A 252 4.43 -26.63 1.78
C PRO A 252 3.32 -27.61 1.46
N ASN A 253 3.10 -27.84 0.16
CA ASN A 253 2.12 -28.80 -0.33
C ASN A 253 2.44 -30.18 0.29
N ARG A 254 1.76 -30.56 1.37
CA ARG A 254 1.92 -31.87 2.01
C ARG A 254 1.15 -32.87 1.15
N GLY A 255 1.83 -33.27 0.09
CA GLY A 255 1.67 -34.53 -0.62
C GLY A 255 0.26 -34.95 -1.05
N ALA A 256 0.09 -35.12 -2.33
CA ALA A 256 -0.69 -36.24 -2.84
C ALA A 256 0.22 -37.44 -3.01
#